data_8f4e2180315403710d11876f408d21ca
#
_entry.id   8f4e2180315403710d11876f408d21ca
#
_cell.length_a   1.000
_cell.length_b   1.000
_cell.length_c   1.000
_cell.angle_alpha   90.00
_cell.angle_beta   90.00
_cell.angle_gamma   90.00
#
_symmetry.space_group_name_H-M   'P 1'
#
loop_
_entity.id
_entity.type
_entity.pdbx_description
1 polymer ?
#
loop_
_entity_poly.entity_id
_entity_poly.type
_entity_poly.pdbx_seq_one_letter_code
_entity_poly.pdbx_strand_id
1 'polypeptide(L)'
;MIFSYTRAVTLNKSPAFILNVLGWEPGNIASQLKKIDDHTLQLSWTADVSPSVALNILSTPIASIVDEKLVAANVKGNDFGNEWLKMHSAGSGAFKMRVYQPHQAIVLEANDTSPTGAPKLKSVIIKNVPDPASRRLLIQQGDADVARDLGADQIDALQGKPGLRVLSIPSAEQNYLVFNTGNSANPLL
;
A
#
# COMPACT_ATOMS: atom_id res chain seq x y z
N MET A 1 2.03 -0.32 -17.12
CA MET A 1 3.12 0.11 -16.20
C MET A 1 3.52 1.57 -16.44
N ILE A 2 3.90 1.99 -17.65
CA ILE A 2 4.31 3.38 -17.95
C ILE A 2 3.27 4.36 -17.43
N PHE A 3 2.00 4.21 -17.83
CA PHE A 3 0.89 5.03 -17.34
C PHE A 3 0.86 5.14 -15.80
N SER A 4 0.98 4.02 -15.10
CA SER A 4 0.88 3.98 -13.63
C SER A 4 1.99 4.76 -12.94
N TYR A 5 3.24 4.60 -13.37
CA TYR A 5 4.37 5.33 -12.81
C TYR A 5 4.34 6.81 -13.18
N THR A 6 4.07 7.12 -14.47
CA THR A 6 3.93 8.51 -14.91
C THR A 6 2.84 9.22 -14.12
N ARG A 7 1.68 8.57 -13.96
CA ARG A 7 0.57 9.08 -13.16
C ARG A 7 0.99 9.39 -11.71
N ALA A 8 1.63 8.42 -11.03
CA ALA A 8 2.00 8.56 -9.63
C ALA A 8 3.00 9.70 -9.41
N VAL A 9 4.02 9.78 -10.27
CA VAL A 9 5.05 10.82 -10.22
C VAL A 9 4.47 12.20 -10.59
N THR A 10 3.63 12.28 -11.63
CA THR A 10 3.06 13.57 -12.08
C THR A 10 2.08 14.14 -11.05
N LEU A 11 1.25 13.32 -10.43
CA LEU A 11 0.35 13.76 -9.35
C LEU A 11 1.11 14.20 -8.11
N ASN A 12 2.27 13.63 -7.86
CA ASN A 12 3.15 13.92 -6.74
C ASN A 12 2.44 14.05 -5.38
N LYS A 13 1.42 13.21 -5.16
CA LYS A 13 0.70 13.14 -3.88
C LYS A 13 1.40 12.17 -2.94
N SER A 14 1.31 12.42 -1.64
CA SER A 14 1.86 11.48 -0.64
C SER A 14 1.28 10.08 -0.85
N PRO A 15 2.11 9.01 -0.92
CA PRO A 15 3.55 8.96 -0.64
C PRO A 15 4.44 8.95 -1.91
N ALA A 16 4.15 9.73 -2.96
CA ALA A 16 4.92 9.72 -4.22
C ALA A 16 6.41 10.06 -4.03
N PHE A 17 6.78 10.73 -2.93
CA PHE A 17 8.17 10.99 -2.56
C PHE A 17 9.04 9.73 -2.52
N ILE A 18 8.44 8.54 -2.31
CA ILE A 18 9.15 7.28 -2.34
C ILE A 18 9.70 6.99 -3.75
N LEU A 19 8.93 7.31 -4.80
CA LEU A 19 9.38 7.19 -6.20
C LEU A 19 10.42 8.26 -6.55
N ASN A 20 10.35 9.43 -5.94
CA ASN A 20 11.30 10.52 -6.18
C ASN A 20 12.72 10.16 -5.69
N VAL A 21 12.86 9.18 -4.78
CA VAL A 21 14.17 8.63 -4.38
C VAL A 21 14.93 8.04 -5.57
N LEU A 22 14.22 7.59 -6.62
CA LEU A 22 14.83 7.15 -7.89
C LEU A 22 15.29 8.33 -8.77
N GLY A 23 15.07 9.57 -8.36
CA GLY A 23 15.25 10.75 -9.19
C GLY A 23 14.15 10.93 -10.23
N TRP A 24 13.01 10.24 -10.06
CA TRP A 24 11.85 10.39 -10.93
C TRP A 24 11.03 11.62 -10.55
N GLU A 25 10.85 12.49 -11.51
CA GLU A 25 10.13 13.76 -11.38
C GLU A 25 9.17 13.96 -12.56
N PRO A 26 8.14 14.81 -12.44
CA PRO A 26 7.20 15.07 -13.54
C PRO A 26 7.89 15.48 -14.85
N GLY A 27 9.01 16.19 -14.76
CA GLY A 27 9.75 16.68 -15.93
C GLY A 27 10.61 15.65 -16.63
N ASN A 28 10.94 14.51 -16.00
CA ASN A 28 11.86 13.54 -16.56
C ASN A 28 11.28 12.12 -16.69
N ILE A 29 10.19 11.80 -16.00
CA ILE A 29 9.66 10.44 -15.92
C ILE A 29 9.42 9.79 -17.29
N ALA A 30 9.01 10.54 -18.27
CA ALA A 30 8.76 10.04 -19.62
C ALA A 30 10.02 9.47 -20.29
N SER A 31 11.20 10.02 -19.99
CA SER A 31 12.49 9.53 -20.52
C SER A 31 13.04 8.34 -19.73
N GLN A 32 12.58 8.14 -18.48
CA GLN A 32 13.04 7.06 -17.60
C GLN A 32 12.31 5.73 -17.86
N LEU A 33 11.17 5.78 -18.56
CA LEU A 33 10.31 4.63 -18.83
C LEU A 33 10.27 4.33 -20.32
N LYS A 34 10.93 3.27 -20.76
CA LYS A 34 11.00 2.90 -22.17
C LYS A 34 10.35 1.55 -22.43
N LYS A 35 9.27 1.53 -23.21
CA LYS A 35 8.69 0.30 -23.74
C LYS A 35 9.64 -0.27 -24.79
N ILE A 36 10.13 -1.49 -24.59
CA ILE A 36 10.93 -2.24 -25.57
C ILE A 36 10.00 -3.05 -26.45
N ASP A 37 9.09 -3.81 -25.84
CA ASP A 37 8.04 -4.59 -26.49
C ASP A 37 6.80 -4.70 -25.58
N ASP A 38 5.83 -5.55 -25.94
CA ASP A 38 4.59 -5.68 -25.14
C ASP A 38 4.79 -6.34 -23.77
N HIS A 39 5.92 -7.00 -23.55
CA HIS A 39 6.23 -7.73 -22.32
C HIS A 39 7.48 -7.19 -21.60
N THR A 40 8.21 -6.25 -22.23
CA THR A 40 9.48 -5.75 -21.73
C THR A 40 9.43 -4.24 -21.54
N LEU A 41 9.68 -3.81 -20.31
CA LEU A 41 9.82 -2.41 -19.94
C LEU A 41 11.23 -2.17 -19.38
N GLN A 42 11.92 -1.20 -19.94
CA GLN A 42 13.17 -0.70 -19.37
C GLN A 42 12.85 0.46 -18.42
N LEU A 43 13.35 0.35 -17.20
CA LEU A 43 13.31 1.40 -16.20
C LEU A 43 14.72 1.95 -16.02
N SER A 44 14.83 3.28 -16.01
CA SER A 44 16.08 3.98 -15.74
C SER A 44 15.84 4.94 -14.57
N TRP A 45 16.90 5.28 -13.86
CA TRP A 45 16.85 6.26 -12.78
C TRP A 45 18.14 7.07 -12.74
N THR A 46 18.07 8.28 -12.23
CA THR A 46 19.18 9.25 -12.19
C THR A 46 19.86 9.31 -10.84
N ALA A 47 19.18 8.83 -9.79
CA ALA A 47 19.73 8.81 -8.44
C ALA A 47 20.78 7.69 -8.29
N ASP A 48 21.76 7.91 -7.42
CA ASP A 48 22.77 6.91 -7.06
C ASP A 48 22.19 5.91 -6.05
N VAL A 49 21.33 5.04 -6.54
CA VAL A 49 20.72 3.96 -5.76
C VAL A 49 20.97 2.60 -6.41
N SER A 50 21.22 1.59 -5.58
CA SER A 50 21.45 0.23 -6.08
C SER A 50 20.18 -0.37 -6.68
N PRO A 51 20.28 -1.33 -7.60
CA PRO A 51 19.11 -2.04 -8.15
C PRO A 51 18.21 -2.67 -7.08
N SER A 52 18.79 -3.19 -5.98
CA SER A 52 18.00 -3.75 -4.88
C SER A 52 17.16 -2.70 -4.16
N VAL A 53 17.68 -1.51 -3.95
CA VAL A 53 16.92 -0.37 -3.39
C VAL A 53 15.80 0.02 -4.35
N ALA A 54 16.09 0.13 -5.65
CA ALA A 54 15.07 0.43 -6.65
C ALA A 54 13.94 -0.61 -6.65
N LEU A 55 14.25 -1.91 -6.57
CA LEU A 55 13.23 -2.96 -6.48
C LEU A 55 12.39 -2.85 -5.19
N ASN A 56 13.00 -2.51 -4.06
CA ASN A 56 12.28 -2.28 -2.82
C ASN A 56 11.31 -1.09 -2.94
N ILE A 57 11.74 0.00 -3.57
CA ILE A 57 10.88 1.15 -3.88
C ILE A 57 9.70 0.74 -4.75
N LEU A 58 9.96 -0.03 -5.81
CA LEU A 58 8.93 -0.51 -6.73
C LEU A 58 7.99 -1.57 -6.13
N SER A 59 8.34 -2.16 -4.99
CA SER A 59 7.45 -3.07 -4.24
C SER A 59 6.46 -2.34 -3.33
N THR A 60 6.60 -1.03 -3.19
CA THR A 60 5.70 -0.23 -2.33
C THR A 60 4.33 0.00 -2.98
N PRO A 61 3.27 0.25 -2.19
CA PRO A 61 1.92 0.47 -2.72
C PRO A 61 1.81 1.62 -3.73
N ILE A 62 2.64 2.67 -3.62
CA ILE A 62 2.62 3.79 -4.57
C ILE A 62 3.04 3.37 -5.98
N ALA A 63 3.81 2.30 -6.12
CA ALA A 63 4.24 1.74 -7.40
C ALA A 63 3.24 0.73 -7.98
N SER A 64 2.05 0.57 -7.39
CA SER A 64 1.03 -0.35 -7.88
C SER A 64 0.61 -0.03 -9.31
N ILE A 65 0.44 -1.08 -10.10
CA ILE A 65 0.03 -0.98 -11.49
C ILE A 65 -1.48 -1.02 -11.61
N VAL A 66 -2.03 -0.07 -12.35
CA VAL A 66 -3.47 0.04 -12.61
C VAL A 66 -3.75 -0.06 -14.11
N ASP A 67 -4.94 -0.53 -14.46
CA ASP A 67 -5.42 -0.59 -15.84
C ASP A 67 -5.62 0.83 -16.38
N GLU A 68 -4.81 1.19 -17.39
CA GLU A 68 -4.84 2.51 -18.02
C GLU A 68 -6.19 2.83 -18.65
N LYS A 69 -6.79 1.87 -19.37
CA LYS A 69 -8.06 2.09 -20.09
C LYS A 69 -9.19 2.35 -19.12
N LEU A 70 -9.24 1.55 -18.04
CA LEU A 70 -10.26 1.68 -17.01
C LEU A 70 -10.11 3.01 -16.26
N VAL A 71 -8.90 3.39 -15.90
CA VAL A 71 -8.64 4.65 -15.19
C VAL A 71 -8.89 5.84 -16.09
N ALA A 72 -8.42 5.82 -17.36
CA ALA A 72 -8.61 6.92 -18.31
C ALA A 72 -10.08 7.22 -18.58
N ALA A 73 -10.94 6.19 -18.61
CA ALA A 73 -12.38 6.36 -18.77
C ALA A 73 -13.07 7.09 -17.59
N ASN A 74 -12.38 7.23 -16.47
CA ASN A 74 -12.92 7.81 -15.23
C ASN A 74 -12.12 9.03 -14.73
N VAL A 75 -11.31 9.64 -15.60
CA VAL A 75 -10.55 10.87 -15.30
C VAL A 75 -11.50 12.06 -15.16
N LYS A 76 -11.26 12.90 -14.15
CA LYS A 76 -11.94 14.19 -13.97
C LYS A 76 -10.91 15.32 -14.02
N GLY A 77 -10.99 16.15 -15.05
CA GLY A 77 -9.99 17.21 -15.25
C GLY A 77 -8.58 16.62 -15.39
N ASN A 78 -7.63 17.11 -14.60
CA ASN A 78 -6.24 16.67 -14.61
C ASN A 78 -5.90 15.73 -13.44
N ASP A 79 -6.88 14.98 -12.92
CA ASP A 79 -6.70 14.15 -11.74
C ASP A 79 -6.11 12.76 -12.03
N PHE A 80 -5.91 12.40 -13.29
CA PHE A 80 -5.43 11.08 -13.72
C PHE A 80 -6.22 9.93 -13.09
N GLY A 81 -7.55 10.10 -12.87
CA GLY A 81 -8.43 9.14 -12.25
C GLY A 81 -8.22 8.95 -10.74
N ASN A 82 -7.57 9.91 -10.07
CA ASN A 82 -7.24 9.77 -8.65
C ASN A 82 -8.49 9.72 -7.76
N GLU A 83 -9.51 10.51 -8.05
CA GLU A 83 -10.75 10.51 -7.26
C GLU A 83 -11.51 9.21 -7.44
N TRP A 84 -11.55 8.68 -8.66
CA TRP A 84 -12.22 7.42 -8.94
C TRP A 84 -11.52 6.24 -8.25
N LEU A 85 -10.19 6.19 -8.29
CA LEU A 85 -9.39 5.13 -7.67
C LEU A 85 -9.49 5.08 -6.13
N LYS A 86 -9.96 6.12 -5.47
CA LYS A 86 -10.24 6.08 -4.02
C LYS A 86 -11.31 5.06 -3.65
N MET A 87 -12.23 4.79 -4.57
CA MET A 87 -13.42 3.98 -4.32
C MET A 87 -13.50 2.73 -5.24
N HIS A 88 -12.53 2.56 -6.15
CA HIS A 88 -12.58 1.50 -7.15
C HIS A 88 -11.22 0.81 -7.32
N SER A 89 -11.26 -0.46 -7.68
CA SER A 89 -10.08 -1.24 -8.04
C SER A 89 -9.83 -1.21 -9.55
N ALA A 90 -8.57 -1.03 -9.92
CA ALA A 90 -8.11 -1.14 -11.30
C ALA A 90 -6.83 -2.00 -11.41
N GLY A 91 -6.52 -2.78 -10.40
CA GLY A 91 -5.38 -3.69 -10.37
C GLY A 91 -5.74 -5.09 -10.86
N SER A 92 -4.72 -5.90 -11.16
CA SER A 92 -4.83 -7.30 -11.61
C SER A 92 -4.62 -8.31 -10.47
N GLY A 93 -4.61 -7.86 -9.20
CA GLY A 93 -4.37 -8.71 -8.04
C GLY A 93 -5.44 -9.79 -7.83
N ALA A 94 -5.20 -10.67 -6.84
CA ALA A 94 -6.09 -11.78 -6.51
C ALA A 94 -7.48 -11.34 -6.01
N PHE A 95 -7.62 -10.11 -5.53
CA PHE A 95 -8.88 -9.57 -5.04
C PHE A 95 -9.16 -8.20 -5.63
N LYS A 96 -10.46 -7.89 -5.78
CA LYS A 96 -11.00 -6.58 -6.17
C LYS A 96 -11.77 -5.99 -5.01
N MET A 97 -11.69 -4.68 -4.80
CA MET A 97 -12.51 -4.00 -3.82
C MET A 97 -13.96 -3.94 -4.30
N ARG A 98 -14.86 -4.56 -3.55
CA ARG A 98 -16.30 -4.54 -3.79
C ARG A 98 -17.00 -3.39 -3.06
N VAL A 99 -16.62 -3.18 -1.79
CA VAL A 99 -17.20 -2.15 -0.94
C VAL A 99 -16.10 -1.49 -0.14
N TYR A 100 -16.14 -0.17 -0.07
CA TYR A 100 -15.33 0.61 0.85
C TYR A 100 -16.25 1.52 1.68
N GLN A 101 -16.31 1.27 2.97
CA GLN A 101 -16.98 2.10 3.94
C GLN A 101 -15.92 2.75 4.83
N PRO A 102 -15.65 4.06 4.66
CA PRO A 102 -14.63 4.74 5.46
C PRO A 102 -14.86 4.55 6.95
N HIS A 103 -13.78 4.26 7.68
CA HIS A 103 -13.77 4.01 9.12
C HIS A 103 -14.59 2.80 9.61
N GLN A 104 -15.14 1.99 8.72
CA GLN A 104 -15.92 0.82 9.08
C GLN A 104 -15.31 -0.47 8.52
N ALA A 105 -15.34 -0.64 7.20
CA ALA A 105 -14.88 -1.88 6.59
C ALA A 105 -14.50 -1.71 5.11
N ILE A 106 -13.64 -2.61 4.65
CA ILE A 106 -13.40 -2.88 3.24
C ILE A 106 -13.82 -4.32 2.96
N VAL A 107 -14.63 -4.52 1.93
CA VAL A 107 -14.98 -5.85 1.43
C VAL A 107 -14.28 -6.07 0.11
N LEU A 108 -13.47 -7.10 0.05
CA LEU A 108 -12.80 -7.57 -1.15
C LEU A 108 -13.49 -8.83 -1.65
N GLU A 109 -13.60 -8.97 -2.96
CA GLU A 109 -14.08 -10.18 -3.64
C GLU A 109 -12.97 -10.80 -4.50
N ALA A 110 -13.07 -12.11 -4.71
CA ALA A 110 -12.14 -12.85 -5.55
C ALA A 110 -12.10 -12.26 -6.97
N ASN A 111 -10.89 -12.14 -7.52
CA ASN A 111 -10.68 -11.80 -8.91
C ASN A 111 -10.39 -13.08 -9.71
N ASP A 112 -11.42 -13.68 -10.30
CA ASP A 112 -11.30 -14.91 -11.05
C ASP A 112 -10.46 -14.75 -12.34
N THR A 113 -10.22 -13.51 -12.77
CA THR A 113 -9.37 -13.17 -13.93
C THR A 113 -7.95 -12.77 -13.53
N SER A 114 -7.55 -13.01 -12.28
CA SER A 114 -6.18 -12.71 -11.85
C SER A 114 -5.15 -13.53 -12.62
N PRO A 115 -4.04 -12.92 -13.11
CA PRO A 115 -2.97 -13.62 -13.81
C PRO A 115 -2.31 -14.74 -12.98
N THR A 116 -2.41 -14.66 -11.65
CA THR A 116 -1.88 -15.68 -10.72
C THR A 116 -2.88 -16.80 -10.41
N GLY A 117 -4.02 -16.80 -11.07
CA GLY A 117 -5.13 -17.72 -10.84
C GLY A 117 -6.13 -17.21 -9.80
N ALA A 118 -7.30 -17.83 -9.79
CA ALA A 118 -8.36 -17.49 -8.84
C ALA A 118 -7.94 -17.81 -7.40
N PRO A 119 -8.16 -16.90 -6.44
CA PRO A 119 -7.83 -17.16 -5.04
C PRO A 119 -8.77 -18.21 -4.44
N LYS A 120 -8.29 -18.94 -3.42
CA LYS A 120 -9.09 -19.95 -2.71
C LYS A 120 -10.23 -19.32 -1.89
N LEU A 121 -10.03 -18.11 -1.37
CA LEU A 121 -11.05 -17.38 -0.63
C LEU A 121 -11.92 -16.59 -1.61
N LYS A 122 -13.24 -16.65 -1.44
CA LYS A 122 -14.18 -15.88 -2.27
C LYS A 122 -14.25 -14.40 -1.88
N SER A 123 -14.03 -14.10 -0.61
CA SER A 123 -14.03 -12.73 -0.10
C SER A 123 -13.11 -12.57 1.09
N VAL A 124 -12.66 -11.34 1.31
CA VAL A 124 -11.92 -10.90 2.50
C VAL A 124 -12.61 -9.65 3.04
N ILE A 125 -12.91 -9.64 4.33
CA ILE A 125 -13.51 -8.48 5.00
C ILE A 125 -12.46 -7.89 5.96
N ILE A 126 -12.08 -6.66 5.75
CA ILE A 126 -11.16 -5.91 6.60
C ILE A 126 -11.99 -4.94 7.43
N LYS A 127 -12.19 -5.24 8.71
CA LYS A 127 -12.93 -4.38 9.65
C LYS A 127 -12.01 -3.36 10.31
N ASN A 128 -12.45 -2.12 10.42
CA ASN A 128 -11.77 -1.13 11.24
C ASN A 128 -12.26 -1.24 12.68
N VAL A 129 -11.40 -1.77 13.56
CA VAL A 129 -11.68 -1.90 15.00
C VAL A 129 -10.57 -1.17 15.74
N PRO A 130 -10.75 0.10 16.11
CA PRO A 130 -9.68 0.94 16.68
C PRO A 130 -9.14 0.43 18.02
N ASP A 131 -10.00 -0.11 18.88
CA ASP A 131 -9.61 -0.56 20.20
C ASP A 131 -8.90 -1.93 20.17
N PRO A 132 -7.66 -2.05 20.71
CA PRO A 132 -6.91 -3.31 20.73
C PRO A 132 -7.57 -4.42 21.56
N ALA A 133 -8.25 -4.09 22.66
CA ALA A 133 -8.93 -5.08 23.50
C ALA A 133 -10.11 -5.70 22.74
N SER A 134 -10.85 -4.88 22.00
CA SER A 134 -11.93 -5.36 21.12
C SER A 134 -11.39 -6.26 20.01
N ARG A 135 -10.24 -5.92 19.38
CA ARG A 135 -9.59 -6.79 18.38
C ARG A 135 -9.19 -8.14 18.97
N ARG A 136 -8.64 -8.13 20.21
CA ARG A 136 -8.32 -9.36 20.93
C ARG A 136 -9.57 -10.21 21.17
N LEU A 137 -10.67 -9.60 21.61
CA LEU A 137 -11.91 -10.31 21.87
C LEU A 137 -12.47 -11.00 20.63
N LEU A 138 -12.50 -10.28 19.48
CA LEU A 138 -12.96 -10.82 18.22
C LEU A 138 -12.19 -12.08 17.79
N ILE A 139 -10.85 -12.08 17.91
CA ILE A 139 -10.04 -13.25 17.55
C ILE A 139 -10.23 -14.40 18.55
N GLN A 140 -10.44 -14.11 19.84
CA GLN A 140 -10.70 -15.13 20.86
C GLN A 140 -12.05 -15.80 20.69
N GLN A 141 -13.05 -15.08 20.21
CA GLN A 141 -14.42 -15.58 19.97
C GLN A 141 -14.57 -16.28 18.62
N GLY A 142 -13.58 -16.16 17.73
CA GLY A 142 -13.66 -16.68 16.37
C GLY A 142 -14.45 -15.78 15.40
N ASP A 143 -14.78 -14.55 15.80
CA ASP A 143 -15.44 -13.54 14.96
C ASP A 143 -14.49 -12.85 13.98
N ALA A 144 -13.20 -13.10 14.13
CA ALA A 144 -12.16 -12.69 13.22
C ALA A 144 -11.13 -13.81 13.04
N ASP A 145 -10.62 -13.98 11.81
CA ASP A 145 -9.59 -14.96 11.48
C ASP A 145 -8.18 -14.42 11.73
N VAL A 146 -8.00 -13.08 11.64
CA VAL A 146 -6.73 -12.39 11.80
C VAL A 146 -6.93 -11.11 12.60
N ALA A 147 -6.14 -10.90 13.64
CA ALA A 147 -6.03 -9.62 14.34
C ALA A 147 -4.60 -9.08 14.22
N ARG A 148 -4.46 -7.79 13.90
CA ARG A 148 -3.17 -7.10 13.75
C ARG A 148 -3.04 -5.96 14.76
N ASP A 149 -1.80 -5.51 14.95
CA ASP A 149 -1.47 -4.32 15.72
C ASP A 149 -1.99 -4.39 17.17
N LEU A 150 -1.78 -5.54 17.79
CA LEU A 150 -2.06 -5.78 19.21
C LEU A 150 -0.85 -5.36 20.04
N GLY A 151 -1.09 -4.69 21.16
CA GLY A 151 -0.05 -4.39 22.15
C GLY A 151 0.48 -5.64 22.84
N ALA A 152 1.63 -5.53 23.52
CA ALA A 152 2.31 -6.65 24.15
C ALA A 152 1.40 -7.38 25.16
N ASP A 153 0.67 -6.65 26.00
CA ASP A 153 -0.29 -7.16 26.97
C ASP A 153 -1.43 -7.97 26.32
N GLN A 154 -1.89 -7.55 25.15
CA GLN A 154 -2.92 -8.26 24.39
C GLN A 154 -2.36 -9.52 23.73
N ILE A 155 -1.10 -9.47 23.27
CA ILE A 155 -0.39 -10.62 22.68
C ILE A 155 -0.14 -11.68 23.76
N ASP A 156 0.36 -11.28 24.93
CA ASP A 156 0.62 -12.18 26.06
C ASP A 156 -0.65 -12.91 26.51
N ALA A 157 -1.78 -12.21 26.51
CA ALA A 157 -3.07 -12.80 26.82
C ALA A 157 -3.58 -13.84 25.79
N LEU A 158 -3.02 -13.84 24.58
CA LEU A 158 -3.37 -14.78 23.49
C LEU A 158 -2.38 -15.94 23.40
N GLN A 159 -1.18 -15.81 23.93
CA GLN A 159 -0.17 -16.86 23.85
C GLN A 159 -0.64 -18.16 24.51
N GLY A 160 -0.42 -19.26 23.80
CA GLY A 160 -0.79 -20.60 24.28
C GLY A 160 -2.28 -20.90 24.29
N LYS A 161 -3.15 -20.02 23.84
CA LYS A 161 -4.57 -20.28 23.73
C LYS A 161 -4.85 -21.31 22.63
N PRO A 162 -5.66 -22.36 22.88
CA PRO A 162 -6.05 -23.33 21.89
C PRO A 162 -6.68 -22.68 20.65
N GLY A 163 -6.31 -23.14 19.46
CA GLY A 163 -6.84 -22.64 18.19
C GLY A 163 -6.27 -21.30 17.72
N LEU A 164 -5.41 -20.65 18.51
CA LEU A 164 -4.77 -19.38 18.16
C LEU A 164 -3.28 -19.57 17.92
N ARG A 165 -2.77 -18.83 16.93
CA ARG A 165 -1.33 -18.72 16.64
C ARG A 165 -0.90 -17.28 16.66
N VAL A 166 0.06 -16.96 17.50
CA VAL A 166 0.73 -15.67 17.50
C VAL A 166 1.93 -15.73 16.55
N LEU A 167 2.00 -14.75 15.64
CA LEU A 167 3.11 -14.58 14.71
C LEU A 167 3.79 -13.24 15.00
N SER A 168 5.07 -13.29 15.30
CA SER A 168 5.92 -12.10 15.38
C SER A 168 6.75 -12.01 14.10
N ILE A 169 6.63 -10.90 13.39
CA ILE A 169 7.35 -10.66 12.13
C ILE A 169 8.30 -9.49 12.37
N PRO A 170 9.62 -9.67 12.18
CA PRO A 170 10.57 -8.57 12.28
C PRO A 170 10.20 -7.46 11.29
N SER A 171 10.23 -6.22 11.76
CA SER A 171 10.00 -5.02 10.95
C SER A 171 11.26 -4.18 10.90
N ALA A 172 11.44 -3.44 9.81
CA ALA A 172 12.46 -2.39 9.70
C ALA A 172 11.99 -1.04 10.29
N GLU A 173 10.80 -1.01 10.90
CA GLU A 173 10.28 0.18 11.56
C GLU A 173 11.10 0.52 12.80
N GLN A 174 11.48 1.78 12.93
CA GLN A 174 12.22 2.31 14.06
C GLN A 174 11.44 3.44 14.71
N ASN A 175 11.26 3.37 16.02
CA ASN A 175 10.66 4.44 16.80
C ASN A 175 11.78 5.19 17.54
N TYR A 176 11.80 6.51 17.39
CA TYR A 176 12.79 7.38 18.05
C TYR A 176 12.19 8.70 18.50
N LEU A 177 12.78 9.27 19.53
CA LEU A 177 12.50 10.63 19.98
C LEU A 177 13.54 11.56 19.38
N VAL A 178 13.07 12.65 18.78
CA VAL A 178 13.94 13.69 18.23
C VAL A 178 13.79 14.96 19.05
N PHE A 179 14.91 15.46 19.57
CA PHE A 179 14.95 16.76 20.20
C PHE A 179 15.46 17.77 19.19
N ASN A 180 14.70 18.83 18.97
CA ASN A 180 15.19 19.96 18.15
C ASN A 180 16.17 20.79 19.01
N THR A 181 17.46 20.59 18.77
CA THR A 181 18.55 21.33 19.43
C THR A 181 19.06 22.50 18.59
N GLY A 182 18.43 22.73 17.41
CA GLY A 182 18.75 23.88 16.55
C GLY A 182 18.28 25.20 17.16
N ASN A 183 18.71 26.29 16.54
CA ASN A 183 18.30 27.65 16.94
C ASN A 183 16.81 27.86 16.62
N SER A 184 15.96 27.35 17.50
CA SER A 184 14.51 27.48 17.37
C SER A 184 14.04 28.61 18.29
N ALA A 185 12.97 29.27 17.87
CA ALA A 185 12.28 30.25 18.71
C ALA A 185 11.55 29.61 19.93
N ASN A 186 11.85 28.36 20.23
CA ASN A 186 11.27 27.69 21.39
C ASN A 186 12.00 28.12 22.66
N PRO A 187 11.36 28.85 23.58
CA PRO A 187 11.99 29.38 24.79
C PRO A 187 12.31 28.29 25.83
N LEU A 188 11.97 27.01 25.56
CA LEU A 188 12.23 25.89 26.44
C LEU A 188 13.46 25.04 26.03
N LEU A 189 14.21 25.49 24.99
CA LEU A 189 15.44 24.85 24.52
C LEU A 189 16.64 25.77 24.67
#